data_1a664246ca39d406bf03508447462336
#
_entry.id   1a664246ca39d406bf03508447462336
#
_cell.length_a   1.000
_cell.length_b   1.000
_cell.length_c   1.000
_cell.angle_alpha   90.00
_cell.angle_beta   90.00
_cell.angle_gamma   90.00
#
_symmetry.space_group_name_H-M   'P 1'
#
loop_
_entity.id
_entity.type
_entity.pdbx_description
1 polymer ?
#
loop_
_entity_poly.entity_id
_entity_poly.type
_entity_poly.pdbx_seq_one_letter_code
_entity_poly.pdbx_strand_id
1 'polypeptide(L)'
;MELLNSGQQLVKKQQVNNMKAVNNNGIITTYPDVPAKFRSSTGYHLNARSMTSDELRNAGLFDVIIDENYDSRIHTLGEIYFDSASSVFRKDAEDITWSETLAELKERRINNFKGQIGSKLAATDWYIIRNADNGTEVPADIATARQALRDQSETVESEIGALTTKKKVMQYDFPNID
;
A
#
# COMPACT_ATOMS: atom_id res chain seq x y z
N MET A 1 -27.77 -20.29 -24.33
CA MET A 1 -26.33 -20.03 -24.55
C MET A 1 -25.88 -19.01 -23.51
N GLU A 2 -25.57 -19.53 -22.33
CA GLU A 2 -25.26 -18.73 -21.14
C GLU A 2 -23.84 -18.20 -21.21
N LEU A 3 -23.71 -16.87 -21.13
CA LEU A 3 -22.41 -16.22 -20.95
C LEU A 3 -22.03 -16.26 -19.46
N LEU A 4 -21.10 -17.12 -19.15
CA LEU A 4 -20.49 -17.21 -17.84
C LEU A 4 -19.69 -15.91 -17.55
N ASN A 5 -20.23 -15.14 -16.61
CA ASN A 5 -19.58 -13.96 -16.05
C ASN A 5 -18.56 -14.44 -14.99
N SER A 6 -17.32 -14.64 -15.41
CA SER A 6 -16.23 -14.99 -14.50
C SER A 6 -15.77 -13.75 -13.74
N GLY A 7 -16.51 -13.42 -12.68
CA GLY A 7 -16.06 -12.50 -11.67
C GLY A 7 -14.84 -13.11 -10.94
N GLN A 8 -13.65 -12.74 -11.34
CA GLN A 8 -12.46 -13.00 -10.53
C GLN A 8 -12.60 -12.16 -9.26
N GLN A 9 -13.09 -12.76 -8.19
CA GLN A 9 -12.89 -12.27 -6.85
C GLN A 9 -11.38 -12.30 -6.60
N LEU A 10 -10.77 -11.14 -6.60
CA LEU A 10 -9.45 -10.92 -6.03
C LEU A 10 -9.53 -11.33 -4.56
N VAL A 11 -9.14 -12.57 -4.27
CA VAL A 11 -8.87 -12.99 -2.89
C VAL A 11 -7.70 -12.12 -2.43
N LYS A 12 -8.01 -11.04 -1.71
CA LYS A 12 -7.00 -10.27 -0.98
C LYS A 12 -6.27 -11.28 -0.11
N LYS A 13 -5.00 -11.57 -0.43
CA LYS A 13 -4.12 -12.35 0.45
C LYS A 13 -4.13 -11.61 1.78
N GLN A 14 -4.81 -12.19 2.76
CA GLN A 14 -4.67 -11.79 4.15
C GLN A 14 -3.18 -11.89 4.44
N GLN A 15 -2.55 -10.74 4.63
CA GLN A 15 -1.18 -10.71 5.10
C GLN A 15 -1.24 -11.31 6.51
N VAL A 16 -0.76 -12.54 6.66
CA VAL A 16 -0.70 -13.22 7.96
C VAL A 16 0.25 -12.37 8.81
N ASN A 17 -0.34 -11.51 9.60
CA ASN A 17 0.39 -10.68 10.54
C ASN A 17 0.70 -11.53 11.76
N ASN A 18 1.94 -12.00 11.89
CA ASN A 18 2.40 -12.78 13.06
C ASN A 18 2.60 -11.91 14.31
N MET A 19 2.22 -10.64 14.24
CA MET A 19 2.42 -9.70 15.35
C MET A 19 1.72 -10.20 16.61
N LYS A 20 2.42 -10.13 17.71
CA LYS A 20 1.92 -10.47 19.04
C LYS A 20 1.96 -9.24 19.95
N ALA A 21 1.11 -9.23 20.96
CA ALA A 21 1.17 -8.22 21.99
C ALA A 21 0.90 -8.81 23.38
N VAL A 22 1.41 -8.14 24.38
CA VAL A 22 1.19 -8.42 25.79
C VAL A 22 0.81 -7.12 26.50
N ASN A 23 -0.12 -7.22 27.45
CA ASN A 23 -0.39 -6.14 28.38
C ASN A 23 0.24 -6.48 29.74
N ASN A 24 1.17 -5.67 30.20
CA ASN A 24 1.76 -5.79 31.51
C ASN A 24 1.35 -4.55 32.34
N ASN A 25 0.30 -4.70 33.14
CA ASN A 25 -0.21 -3.65 34.02
C ASN A 25 -0.53 -2.31 33.31
N GLY A 26 -1.18 -2.38 32.15
CA GLY A 26 -1.55 -1.20 31.35
C GLY A 26 -0.52 -0.80 30.28
N ILE A 27 0.67 -1.38 30.33
CA ILE A 27 1.70 -1.14 29.30
C ILE A 27 1.60 -2.25 28.25
N ILE A 28 1.20 -1.87 27.03
CA ILE A 28 1.13 -2.80 25.90
C ILE A 28 2.46 -2.81 25.16
N THR A 29 3.06 -4.00 25.04
CA THR A 29 4.29 -4.21 24.26
C THR A 29 3.97 -5.11 23.08
N THR A 30 4.38 -4.70 21.87
CA THR A 30 4.18 -5.44 20.62
C THR A 30 5.46 -6.12 20.17
N TYR A 31 5.31 -7.26 19.51
CA TYR A 31 6.39 -8.05 18.92
C TYR A 31 6.00 -8.41 17.47
N PRO A 32 6.93 -8.33 16.50
CA PRO A 32 6.62 -8.68 15.10
C PRO A 32 6.32 -10.18 14.92
N ASP A 33 6.73 -11.02 15.87
CA ASP A 33 6.50 -12.46 15.92
C ASP A 33 6.62 -12.92 17.39
N VAL A 34 6.44 -14.21 17.67
CA VAL A 34 6.62 -14.78 19.02
C VAL A 34 8.06 -14.52 19.49
N PRO A 35 8.25 -13.73 20.55
CA PRO A 35 9.59 -13.44 21.08
C PRO A 35 10.19 -14.69 21.75
N ALA A 36 11.51 -14.71 21.94
CA ALA A 36 12.15 -15.79 22.70
C ALA A 36 11.74 -15.78 24.18
N LYS A 37 11.47 -14.59 24.71
CA LYS A 37 11.02 -14.35 26.09
C LYS A 37 10.16 -13.08 26.15
N PHE A 38 9.24 -13.03 27.09
CA PHE A 38 8.43 -11.84 27.36
C PHE A 38 7.98 -11.78 28.83
N ARG A 39 7.46 -10.64 29.23
CA ARG A 39 6.88 -10.41 30.56
C ARG A 39 5.41 -9.99 30.40
N SER A 40 4.53 -10.61 31.14
CA SER A 40 3.12 -10.26 31.24
C SER A 40 2.71 -10.04 32.68
N SER A 41 1.46 -9.72 32.93
CA SER A 41 0.87 -9.70 34.28
C SER A 41 0.90 -11.04 35.01
N THR A 42 1.04 -12.16 34.27
CA THR A 42 1.15 -13.50 34.85
C THR A 42 2.59 -13.90 35.21
N GLY A 43 3.60 -13.14 34.78
CA GLY A 43 5.00 -13.39 35.11
C GLY A 43 5.98 -13.20 33.97
N TYR A 44 7.16 -13.79 34.15
CA TYR A 44 8.23 -13.79 33.14
C TYR A 44 8.31 -15.15 32.45
N HIS A 45 8.16 -15.14 31.15
CA HIS A 45 8.08 -16.36 30.33
C HIS A 45 9.33 -16.52 29.47
N LEU A 46 9.99 -17.66 29.60
CA LEU A 46 11.15 -18.07 28.80
C LEU A 46 10.72 -19.09 27.74
N ASN A 47 11.51 -19.24 26.69
CA ASN A 47 11.29 -20.22 25.62
C ASN A 47 9.91 -20.09 24.94
N ALA A 48 9.37 -18.87 24.83
CA ALA A 48 8.04 -18.64 24.31
C ALA A 48 7.84 -19.18 22.86
N ARG A 49 8.91 -19.28 22.08
CA ARG A 49 8.86 -19.87 20.72
C ARG A 49 8.57 -21.36 20.69
N SER A 50 8.72 -22.08 21.80
CA SER A 50 8.37 -23.50 21.91
C SER A 50 7.00 -23.73 22.53
N MET A 51 6.31 -22.67 22.94
CA MET A 51 4.96 -22.74 23.49
C MET A 51 3.92 -22.90 22.37
N THR A 52 2.88 -23.64 22.67
CA THR A 52 1.67 -23.72 21.83
C THR A 52 0.89 -22.41 21.88
N SER A 53 -0.02 -22.18 20.93
CA SER A 53 -0.88 -20.99 20.92
C SER A 53 -1.69 -20.83 22.20
N ASP A 54 -2.16 -21.93 22.80
CA ASP A 54 -2.93 -21.89 24.03
C ASP A 54 -2.04 -21.54 25.24
N GLU A 55 -0.82 -22.08 25.30
CA GLU A 55 0.15 -21.72 26.34
C GLU A 55 0.54 -20.24 26.25
N LEU A 56 0.74 -19.71 25.04
CA LEU A 56 1.02 -18.29 24.84
C LEU A 56 -0.14 -17.41 25.31
N ARG A 57 -1.39 -17.77 24.97
CA ARG A 57 -2.58 -17.06 25.44
C ARG A 57 -2.72 -17.09 26.97
N ASN A 58 -2.52 -18.27 27.58
CA ASN A 58 -2.55 -18.44 29.03
C ASN A 58 -1.44 -17.64 29.73
N ALA A 59 -0.30 -17.46 29.06
CA ALA A 59 0.80 -16.62 29.50
C ALA A 59 0.56 -15.11 29.23
N GLY A 60 -0.55 -14.74 28.57
CA GLY A 60 -0.94 -13.36 28.30
C GLY A 60 -0.33 -12.75 27.02
N LEU A 61 0.20 -13.58 26.12
CA LEU A 61 0.66 -13.15 24.80
C LEU A 61 -0.40 -13.50 23.74
N PHE A 62 -0.96 -12.48 23.11
CA PHE A 62 -2.06 -12.60 22.18
C PHE A 62 -1.69 -12.12 20.78
N ASP A 63 -2.46 -12.59 19.78
CA ASP A 63 -2.37 -12.09 18.41
C ASP A 63 -2.75 -10.61 18.34
N VAL A 64 -2.15 -9.89 17.40
CA VAL A 64 -2.58 -8.54 17.00
C VAL A 64 -3.26 -8.63 15.65
N ILE A 65 -4.52 -8.27 15.61
CA ILE A 65 -5.32 -8.20 14.38
C ILE A 65 -5.35 -6.76 13.89
N ILE A 66 -4.96 -6.57 12.65
CA ILE A 66 -5.13 -5.29 11.94
C ILE A 66 -6.45 -5.35 11.19
N ASP A 67 -7.19 -4.23 11.18
CA ASP A 67 -8.43 -4.09 10.41
C ASP A 67 -8.25 -4.61 8.98
N GLU A 68 -9.13 -5.49 8.55
CA GLU A 68 -9.09 -6.10 7.21
C GLU A 68 -9.26 -5.08 6.07
N ASN A 69 -9.87 -3.93 6.37
CA ASN A 69 -10.05 -2.83 5.43
C ASN A 69 -8.88 -1.86 5.39
N TYR A 70 -7.82 -2.11 6.18
CA TYR A 70 -6.65 -1.25 6.21
C TYR A 70 -5.98 -1.18 4.83
N ASP A 71 -5.86 0.04 4.34
CA ASP A 71 -5.10 0.41 3.14
C ASP A 71 -4.18 1.58 3.50
N SER A 72 -2.88 1.35 3.55
CA SER A 72 -1.89 2.36 3.96
C SER A 72 -1.87 3.63 3.11
N ARG A 73 -2.54 3.63 1.95
CA ARG A 73 -2.68 4.81 1.09
C ARG A 73 -3.72 5.79 1.60
N ILE A 74 -4.70 5.31 2.37
CA ILE A 74 -5.85 6.08 2.83
C ILE A 74 -6.14 5.95 4.32
N HIS A 75 -5.46 5.04 5.00
CA HIS A 75 -5.61 4.82 6.43
C HIS A 75 -4.28 4.89 7.17
N THR A 76 -4.33 5.37 8.39
CA THR A 76 -3.35 5.11 9.43
C THR A 76 -3.87 4.02 10.36
N LEU A 77 -3.01 3.43 11.18
CA LEU A 77 -3.45 2.50 12.21
C LEU A 77 -3.64 3.27 13.53
N GLY A 78 -4.81 3.12 14.10
CA GLY A 78 -5.15 3.64 15.42
C GLY A 78 -4.33 2.99 16.54
N GLU A 79 -4.60 3.41 17.76
CA GLU A 79 -3.97 2.85 18.95
C GLU A 79 -4.32 1.38 19.12
N ILE A 80 -3.38 0.63 19.69
CA ILE A 80 -3.61 -0.78 20.00
C ILE A 80 -4.45 -0.93 21.26
N TYR A 81 -5.50 -1.76 21.20
CA TYR A 81 -6.34 -2.08 22.34
C TYR A 81 -6.62 -3.58 22.43
N PHE A 82 -7.02 -4.07 23.61
CA PHE A 82 -7.39 -5.46 23.81
C PHE A 82 -8.90 -5.65 23.62
N ASP A 83 -9.28 -6.47 22.67
CA ASP A 83 -10.65 -6.92 22.44
C ASP A 83 -10.93 -8.18 23.28
N SER A 84 -11.63 -7.99 24.39
CA SER A 84 -11.92 -9.07 25.32
C SER A 84 -12.90 -10.12 24.74
N ALA A 85 -13.75 -9.74 23.79
CA ALA A 85 -14.74 -10.63 23.19
C ALA A 85 -14.09 -11.71 22.31
N SER A 86 -13.04 -11.34 21.59
CA SER A 86 -12.27 -12.24 20.72
C SER A 86 -10.92 -12.64 21.31
N SER A 87 -10.54 -12.11 22.47
CA SER A 87 -9.27 -12.38 23.15
C SER A 87 -8.06 -12.13 22.25
N VAL A 88 -8.03 -10.96 21.61
CA VAL A 88 -6.93 -10.51 20.75
C VAL A 88 -6.66 -9.03 20.98
N PHE A 89 -5.49 -8.56 20.59
CA PHE A 89 -5.27 -7.13 20.41
C PHE A 89 -5.72 -6.70 19.02
N ARG A 90 -6.23 -5.47 18.91
CA ARG A 90 -6.66 -4.88 17.62
C ARG A 90 -6.01 -3.54 17.38
N LYS A 91 -5.85 -3.24 16.09
CA LYS A 91 -5.59 -1.92 15.56
C LYS A 91 -6.58 -1.65 14.45
N ASP A 92 -7.42 -0.65 14.65
CA ASP A 92 -8.41 -0.26 13.66
C ASP A 92 -7.80 0.66 12.60
N ALA A 93 -8.36 0.63 11.41
CA ALA A 93 -8.01 1.55 10.34
C ALA A 93 -8.68 2.90 10.58
N GLU A 94 -7.90 3.96 10.68
CA GLU A 94 -8.37 5.34 10.81
C GLU A 94 -8.10 6.09 9.50
N ASP A 95 -9.09 6.84 9.04
CA ASP A 95 -8.97 7.62 7.81
C ASP A 95 -7.86 8.67 7.92
N ILE A 96 -6.97 8.71 6.94
CA ILE A 96 -5.99 9.79 6.81
C ILE A 96 -6.74 11.09 6.46
N THR A 97 -6.43 12.15 7.20
CA THR A 97 -6.89 13.50 6.89
C THR A 97 -5.81 14.23 6.09
N TRP A 98 -6.13 14.56 4.84
CA TRP A 98 -5.23 15.35 3.98
C TRP A 98 -5.55 16.83 4.12
N SER A 99 -4.53 17.65 4.38
CA SER A 99 -4.63 19.13 4.40
C SER A 99 -4.85 19.72 3.01
N GLU A 100 -4.34 19.05 1.96
CA GLU A 100 -4.50 19.43 0.56
C GLU A 100 -5.98 19.38 0.14
N THR A 101 -6.40 20.27 -0.73
CA THR A 101 -7.67 20.18 -1.45
C THR A 101 -7.66 19.00 -2.42
N LEU A 102 -8.84 18.60 -2.92
CA LEU A 102 -8.93 17.54 -3.93
C LEU A 102 -8.16 17.93 -5.22
N ALA A 103 -8.20 19.22 -5.59
CA ALA A 103 -7.51 19.70 -6.78
C ALA A 103 -5.98 19.61 -6.63
N GLU A 104 -5.45 20.09 -5.53
CA GLU A 104 -4.01 20.04 -5.23
C GLU A 104 -3.51 18.58 -5.15
N LEU A 105 -4.30 17.70 -4.57
CA LEU A 105 -3.95 16.28 -4.48
C LEU A 105 -3.89 15.61 -5.87
N LYS A 106 -4.86 15.91 -6.74
CA LYS A 106 -4.85 15.45 -8.13
C LYS A 106 -3.61 15.97 -8.87
N GLU A 107 -3.39 17.28 -8.80
CA GLU A 107 -2.24 17.92 -9.45
C GLU A 107 -0.91 17.29 -9.00
N ARG A 108 -0.71 17.11 -7.70
CA ARG A 108 0.50 16.46 -7.16
C ARG A 108 0.67 15.03 -7.71
N ARG A 109 -0.40 14.24 -7.75
CA ARG A 109 -0.37 12.85 -8.24
C ARG A 109 -0.05 12.81 -9.74
N ILE A 110 -0.68 13.66 -10.53
CA ILE A 110 -0.45 13.80 -11.97
C ILE A 110 1.00 14.25 -12.23
N ASN A 111 1.47 15.28 -11.54
CA ASN A 111 2.83 15.81 -11.72
C ASN A 111 3.90 14.78 -11.36
N ASN A 112 3.69 13.97 -10.32
CA ASN A 112 4.60 12.88 -9.98
C ASN A 112 4.69 11.85 -11.11
N PHE A 113 3.56 11.46 -11.71
CA PHE A 113 3.55 10.54 -12.84
C PHE A 113 4.20 11.16 -14.09
N LYS A 114 3.83 12.39 -14.43
CA LYS A 114 4.47 13.15 -15.53
C LYS A 114 5.98 13.27 -15.39
N GLY A 115 6.47 13.41 -14.15
CA GLY A 115 7.91 13.42 -13.88
C GLY A 115 8.60 12.10 -14.23
N GLN A 116 7.95 10.97 -13.95
CA GLN A 116 8.47 9.64 -14.34
C GLN A 116 8.46 9.47 -15.87
N ILE A 117 7.36 9.84 -16.54
CA ILE A 117 7.27 9.85 -18.01
C ILE A 117 8.35 10.76 -18.61
N GLY A 118 8.53 11.96 -18.06
CA GLY A 118 9.58 12.91 -18.51
C GLY A 118 10.98 12.30 -18.41
N SER A 119 11.28 11.58 -17.34
CA SER A 119 12.57 10.89 -17.18
C SER A 119 12.78 9.81 -18.25
N LYS A 120 11.73 9.05 -18.61
CA LYS A 120 11.80 8.06 -19.69
C LYS A 120 11.98 8.73 -21.07
N LEU A 121 11.26 9.81 -21.34
CA LEU A 121 11.39 10.57 -22.59
C LEU A 121 12.79 11.16 -22.75
N ALA A 122 13.36 11.73 -21.66
CA ALA A 122 14.69 12.33 -21.67
C ALA A 122 15.80 11.34 -22.11
N ALA A 123 15.67 10.06 -21.78
CA ALA A 123 16.63 9.03 -22.21
C ALA A 123 16.75 8.89 -23.73
N THR A 124 15.74 9.35 -24.47
CA THR A 124 15.67 9.23 -25.94
C THR A 124 15.64 10.59 -26.65
N ASP A 125 15.76 11.71 -25.91
CA ASP A 125 15.72 13.07 -26.49
C ASP A 125 16.85 13.33 -27.49
N TRP A 126 17.98 12.70 -27.33
CA TRP A 126 19.09 12.82 -28.25
C TRP A 126 18.73 12.40 -29.70
N TYR A 127 17.80 11.44 -29.90
CA TYR A 127 17.30 11.09 -31.23
C TYR A 127 16.54 12.24 -31.88
N ILE A 128 15.74 12.96 -31.07
CA ILE A 128 14.98 14.11 -31.55
C ILE A 128 15.91 15.28 -31.87
N ILE A 129 16.89 15.54 -31.00
CA ILE A 129 17.89 16.60 -31.22
C ILE A 129 18.70 16.30 -32.48
N ARG A 130 19.17 15.07 -32.66
CA ARG A 130 19.90 14.65 -33.86
C ARG A 130 19.06 14.81 -35.14
N ASN A 131 17.78 14.44 -35.08
CA ASN A 131 16.88 14.61 -36.22
C ASN A 131 16.71 16.10 -36.58
N ALA A 132 16.57 16.96 -35.58
CA ALA A 132 16.47 18.41 -35.78
C ALA A 132 17.78 19.06 -36.30
N ASP A 133 18.92 18.55 -35.87
CA ASP A 133 20.25 19.07 -36.21
C ASP A 133 20.69 18.68 -37.64
N ASN A 134 20.53 17.44 -38.04
CA ASN A 134 21.10 16.93 -39.28
C ASN A 134 20.13 16.07 -40.13
N GLY A 135 18.85 16.02 -39.78
CA GLY A 135 17.82 15.30 -40.54
C GLY A 135 17.87 13.78 -40.42
N THR A 136 18.71 13.23 -39.54
CA THR A 136 18.72 11.77 -39.33
C THR A 136 17.40 11.31 -38.73
N GLU A 137 16.70 10.39 -39.37
CA GLU A 137 15.40 9.92 -38.92
C GLU A 137 15.45 9.29 -37.51
N VAL A 138 14.40 9.54 -36.74
CA VAL A 138 14.20 8.85 -35.45
C VAL A 138 13.78 7.42 -35.75
N PRO A 139 14.41 6.39 -35.16
CA PRO A 139 13.99 5.02 -35.32
C PRO A 139 12.52 4.83 -34.98
N ALA A 140 11.79 4.04 -35.79
CA ALA A 140 10.34 3.91 -35.68
C ALA A 140 9.88 3.33 -34.32
N ASP A 141 10.67 2.41 -33.78
CA ASP A 141 10.46 1.84 -32.44
C ASP A 141 10.55 2.91 -31.33
N ILE A 142 11.57 3.78 -31.42
CA ILE A 142 11.72 4.92 -30.49
C ILE A 142 10.57 5.92 -30.61
N ALA A 143 10.18 6.24 -31.83
CA ALA A 143 9.05 7.15 -32.08
C ALA A 143 7.74 6.57 -31.49
N THR A 144 7.49 5.28 -31.70
CA THR A 144 6.32 4.56 -31.19
C THR A 144 6.32 4.52 -29.64
N ALA A 145 7.46 4.15 -29.04
CA ALA A 145 7.60 4.10 -27.59
C ALA A 145 7.37 5.49 -26.95
N ARG A 146 7.93 6.54 -27.54
CA ARG A 146 7.72 7.91 -27.06
C ARG A 146 6.27 8.35 -27.16
N GLN A 147 5.57 7.96 -28.22
CA GLN A 147 4.15 8.27 -28.36
C GLN A 147 3.32 7.54 -27.31
N ALA A 148 3.58 6.24 -27.11
CA ALA A 148 2.90 5.45 -26.07
C ALA A 148 3.06 6.06 -24.66
N LEU A 149 4.24 6.57 -24.31
CA LEU A 149 4.47 7.28 -23.05
C LEU A 149 3.62 8.55 -22.90
N ARG A 150 3.45 9.31 -23.98
CA ARG A 150 2.58 10.50 -23.98
C ARG A 150 1.11 10.14 -23.83
N ASP A 151 0.65 9.16 -24.62
CA ASP A 151 -0.74 8.67 -24.57
C ASP A 151 -1.08 8.13 -23.16
N GLN A 152 -0.14 7.42 -22.54
CA GLN A 152 -0.27 6.94 -21.17
C GLN A 152 -0.39 8.10 -20.17
N SER A 153 0.41 9.17 -20.35
CA SER A 153 0.33 10.37 -19.52
C SER A 153 -1.03 11.07 -19.63
N GLU A 154 -1.55 11.23 -20.84
CA GLU A 154 -2.86 11.84 -21.11
C GLU A 154 -3.99 11.00 -20.51
N THR A 155 -3.92 9.66 -20.62
CA THR A 155 -4.89 8.75 -20.03
C THR A 155 -4.93 8.89 -18.51
N VAL A 156 -3.78 8.85 -17.84
CA VAL A 156 -3.68 9.00 -16.38
C VAL A 156 -4.20 10.36 -15.92
N GLU A 157 -3.89 11.43 -16.65
CA GLU A 157 -4.38 12.77 -16.34
C GLU A 157 -5.90 12.85 -16.41
N SER A 158 -6.50 12.26 -17.46
CA SER A 158 -7.94 12.19 -17.62
C SER A 158 -8.61 11.36 -16.52
N GLU A 159 -8.08 10.17 -16.22
CA GLU A 159 -8.62 9.26 -15.21
C GLU A 159 -8.56 9.86 -13.81
N ILE A 160 -7.40 10.40 -13.39
CA ILE A 160 -7.29 11.11 -12.10
C ILE A 160 -8.18 12.34 -12.09
N GLY A 161 -8.25 13.07 -13.20
CA GLY A 161 -9.13 14.22 -13.38
C GLY A 161 -10.59 13.92 -13.08
N ALA A 162 -11.06 12.75 -13.47
CA ALA A 162 -12.45 12.30 -13.27
C ALA A 162 -12.76 11.85 -11.83
N LEU A 163 -11.76 11.57 -11.00
CA LEU A 163 -11.99 11.10 -9.63
C LEU A 163 -12.60 12.20 -8.75
N THR A 164 -13.55 11.84 -7.92
CA THR A 164 -14.38 12.79 -7.16
C THR A 164 -14.03 12.88 -5.66
N THR A 165 -13.14 12.02 -5.16
CA THR A 165 -12.77 12.00 -3.75
C THR A 165 -11.26 11.84 -3.56
N LYS A 166 -10.71 12.41 -2.47
CA LYS A 166 -9.30 12.27 -2.10
C LYS A 166 -8.89 10.80 -1.92
N LYS A 167 -9.76 9.97 -1.33
CA LYS A 167 -9.52 8.53 -1.17
C LYS A 167 -9.30 7.84 -2.52
N LYS A 168 -10.20 8.08 -3.50
CA LYS A 168 -10.05 7.50 -4.85
C LYS A 168 -8.78 7.96 -5.54
N VAL A 169 -8.41 9.23 -5.39
CA VAL A 169 -7.15 9.77 -5.94
C VAL A 169 -5.94 9.06 -5.31
N MET A 170 -5.94 8.83 -4.01
CA MET A 170 -4.84 8.13 -3.34
C MET A 170 -4.79 6.64 -3.66
N GLN A 171 -5.93 6.00 -3.89
CA GLN A 171 -6.05 4.59 -4.26
C GLN A 171 -5.83 4.31 -5.75
N TYR A 172 -5.70 5.35 -6.58
CA TYR A 172 -5.44 5.16 -8.00
C TYR A 172 -4.10 4.45 -8.23
N ASP A 173 -4.15 3.32 -8.93
CA ASP A 173 -2.98 2.52 -9.27
C ASP A 173 -2.44 2.98 -10.63
N PHE A 174 -1.24 3.56 -10.62
CA PHE A 174 -0.60 3.97 -11.86
C PHE A 174 -0.23 2.76 -12.72
N PRO A 175 -0.40 2.85 -14.04
CA PRO A 175 0.13 1.84 -14.94
C PRO A 175 1.66 1.79 -14.87
N ASN A 176 2.23 0.61 -15.19
CA ASN A 176 3.68 0.47 -15.31
C ASN A 176 4.20 1.34 -16.47
N ILE A 177 5.37 1.92 -16.28
CA ILE A 177 6.08 2.71 -17.28
C ILE A 177 7.25 1.86 -17.77
N ASP A 178 7.07 1.17 -18.89
CA ASP A 178 8.09 0.33 -19.51
C ASP A 178 9.07 1.11 -20.39
#